data_2961fa21ea071837cb7bf15c1efe59cd
#
_entry.id   2961fa21ea071837cb7bf15c1efe59cd
#
_cell.length_a   1.000
_cell.length_b   1.000
_cell.length_c   1.000
_cell.angle_alpha   90.00
_cell.angle_beta   90.00
_cell.angle_gamma   90.00
#
_symmetry.space_group_name_H-M   'P 1'
#
loop_
_entity.id
_entity.type
_entity.pdbx_description
1 polymer ?
#
loop_
_entity_poly.entity_id
_entity_poly.type
_entity_poly.pdbx_seq_one_letter_code
_entity_poly.pdbx_strand_id
1 'polypeptide(L)'
;MYGAAVDAAVGLLAQYGLFVLLVAFTLEGALVGKIIPTRALFVAAVLALGTDAVGMASIALVAVVGATLGQLALFALVRRTDLALESLPGTPKAEGEGRIDRGFDRWGVSAVALSNAMPVARGSLTVPAAMTETDPIRFSASSLAGSSVYAIGLVAVASGLDALVGLF
;
A
#
# COMPACT_ATOMS: atom_id res chain seq x y z
N MET A 1 6.96 14.71 17.39
CA MET A 1 7.62 13.98 16.27
C MET A 1 6.69 13.74 15.07
N TYR A 2 5.43 13.34 15.26
CA TYR A 2 4.48 13.13 14.13
C TYR A 2 4.16 14.41 13.35
N GLY A 3 4.03 15.59 14.01
CA GLY A 3 3.74 16.86 13.34
C GLY A 3 4.80 17.26 12.32
N ALA A 4 6.08 17.22 12.68
CA ALA A 4 7.16 17.58 11.77
C ALA A 4 7.24 16.66 10.54
N ALA A 5 6.92 15.38 10.66
CA ALA A 5 6.88 14.44 9.53
C ALA A 5 5.69 14.73 8.60
N VAL A 6 4.55 15.11 9.17
CA VAL A 6 3.36 15.49 8.39
C VAL A 6 3.62 16.82 7.66
N ASP A 7 4.19 17.81 8.34
CA ASP A 7 4.52 19.12 7.74
C ASP A 7 5.52 18.98 6.59
N ALA A 8 6.55 18.14 6.78
CA ALA A 8 7.51 17.82 5.73
C ALA A 8 6.84 17.10 4.53
N ALA A 9 5.95 16.16 4.80
CA ALA A 9 5.22 15.43 3.77
C ALA A 9 4.28 16.36 2.96
N VAL A 10 3.57 17.27 3.63
CA VAL A 10 2.72 18.28 2.99
C VAL A 10 3.56 19.25 2.17
N GLY A 11 4.71 19.69 2.68
CA GLY A 11 5.64 20.56 1.94
C GLY A 11 6.17 19.88 0.68
N LEU A 12 6.55 18.61 0.75
CA LEU A 12 6.98 17.83 -0.41
C LEU A 12 5.82 17.64 -1.42
N LEU A 13 4.61 17.39 -0.91
CA LEU A 13 3.43 17.25 -1.76
C LEU A 13 3.12 18.56 -2.53
N ALA A 14 3.24 19.71 -1.86
CA ALA A 14 3.06 21.02 -2.50
C ALA A 14 4.12 21.29 -3.57
N GLN A 15 5.36 20.83 -3.36
CA GLN A 15 6.46 21.06 -4.29
C GLN A 15 6.49 20.08 -5.46
N TYR A 16 6.22 18.80 -5.23
CA TYR A 16 6.40 17.70 -6.18
C TYR A 16 5.09 17.01 -6.58
N GLY A 17 3.95 17.45 -6.03
CA GLY A 17 2.63 16.92 -6.36
C GLY A 17 2.50 15.42 -6.14
N LEU A 18 1.79 14.76 -7.05
CA LEU A 18 1.49 13.32 -6.98
C LEU A 18 2.72 12.40 -7.06
N PHE A 19 3.87 12.91 -7.50
CA PHE A 19 5.11 12.13 -7.56
C PHE A 19 5.56 11.68 -6.16
N VAL A 20 5.36 12.51 -5.14
CA VAL A 20 5.66 12.14 -3.74
C VAL A 20 4.81 10.95 -3.29
N LEU A 21 3.53 10.95 -3.66
CA LEU A 21 2.64 9.83 -3.39
C LEU A 21 3.11 8.55 -4.08
N LEU A 22 3.47 8.65 -5.37
CA LEU A 22 3.98 7.51 -6.13
C LEU A 22 5.18 6.87 -5.41
N VAL A 23 6.17 7.68 -5.05
CA VAL A 23 7.38 7.19 -4.37
C VAL A 23 7.05 6.61 -2.99
N ALA A 24 6.25 7.33 -2.19
CA ALA A 24 5.88 6.89 -0.84
C ALA A 24 5.14 5.53 -0.86
N PHE A 25 4.17 5.38 -1.75
CA PHE A 25 3.42 4.13 -1.89
C PHE A 25 4.25 3.01 -2.53
N THR A 26 5.20 3.32 -3.40
CA THR A 26 6.15 2.32 -3.94
C THR A 26 7.06 1.79 -2.82
N LEU A 27 7.60 2.66 -1.98
CA LEU A 27 8.41 2.27 -0.83
C LEU A 27 7.60 1.47 0.21
N GLU A 28 6.35 1.87 0.47
CA GLU A 28 5.45 1.12 1.34
C GLU A 28 5.18 -0.28 0.77
N GLY A 29 4.88 -0.38 -0.51
CA GLY A 29 4.63 -1.65 -1.20
C GLY A 29 5.84 -2.58 -1.17
N ALA A 30 7.05 -2.04 -1.24
CA ALA A 30 8.31 -2.78 -1.09
C ALA A 30 8.64 -3.12 0.38
N LEU A 31 7.76 -2.85 1.35
CA LEU A 31 7.96 -3.02 2.79
C LEU A 31 9.08 -2.17 3.40
N VAL A 32 9.76 -1.37 2.62
CA VAL A 32 10.83 -0.46 3.09
C VAL A 32 10.21 0.77 3.76
N GLY A 33 9.02 1.17 3.33
CA GLY A 33 8.34 2.39 3.74
C GLY A 33 7.44 2.27 4.98
N LYS A 34 7.55 1.24 5.81
CA LYS A 34 6.69 1.08 7.01
C LYS A 34 6.77 2.25 8.01
N ILE A 35 7.83 3.04 7.95
CA ILE A 35 8.04 4.23 8.79
C ILE A 35 7.31 5.45 8.19
N ILE A 36 6.98 5.41 6.88
CA ILE A 36 6.33 6.53 6.18
C ILE A 36 4.84 6.51 6.53
N PRO A 37 4.27 7.63 7.02
CA PRO A 37 2.83 7.72 7.33
C PRO A 37 2.00 7.90 6.03
N THR A 38 2.04 6.91 5.13
CA THR A 38 1.42 6.97 3.79
C THR A 38 -0.07 7.26 3.83
N ARG A 39 -0.77 6.80 4.87
CA ARG A 39 -2.21 7.09 5.07
C ARG A 39 -2.46 8.57 5.33
N ALA A 40 -1.65 9.18 6.20
CA ALA A 40 -1.76 10.61 6.48
C ALA A 40 -1.38 11.43 5.24
N LEU A 41 -0.34 11.00 4.51
CA LEU A 41 0.06 11.63 3.25
C LEU A 41 -1.06 11.53 2.19
N PHE A 42 -1.74 10.39 2.08
CA PHE A 42 -2.87 10.21 1.17
C PHE A 42 -4.03 11.12 1.52
N VAL A 43 -4.45 11.14 2.79
CA VAL A 43 -5.53 12.00 3.27
C VAL A 43 -5.18 13.48 3.04
N ALA A 44 -3.96 13.90 3.37
CA ALA A 44 -3.48 15.25 3.10
C ALA A 44 -3.53 15.59 1.61
N ALA A 45 -3.16 14.66 0.73
CA ALA A 45 -3.24 14.86 -0.71
C ALA A 45 -4.69 15.02 -1.20
N VAL A 46 -5.62 14.21 -0.68
CA VAL A 46 -7.06 14.34 -1.03
C VAL A 46 -7.59 15.70 -0.58
N LEU A 47 -7.30 16.12 0.65
CA LEU A 47 -7.75 17.41 1.18
C LEU A 47 -7.12 18.60 0.46
N ALA A 48 -5.86 18.49 0.01
CA ALA A 48 -5.14 19.59 -0.63
C ALA A 48 -5.36 19.67 -2.15
N LEU A 49 -5.49 18.54 -2.83
CA LEU A 49 -5.49 18.43 -4.30
C LEU A 49 -6.74 17.75 -4.86
N GLY A 50 -7.51 17.07 -4.02
CA GLY A 50 -8.68 16.27 -4.43
C GLY A 50 -9.97 17.08 -4.46
N THR A 51 -9.95 18.30 -4.99
CA THR A 51 -11.10 19.22 -4.99
C THR A 51 -12.28 18.75 -5.84
N ASP A 52 -12.03 17.80 -6.75
CA ASP A 52 -13.05 17.20 -7.61
C ASP A 52 -12.85 15.68 -7.75
N ALA A 53 -13.80 15.03 -8.40
CA ALA A 53 -13.76 13.58 -8.61
C ALA A 53 -12.55 13.12 -9.43
N VAL A 54 -12.08 13.93 -10.36
CA VAL A 54 -10.91 13.61 -11.21
C VAL A 54 -9.63 13.68 -10.38
N GLY A 55 -9.49 14.71 -9.54
CA GLY A 55 -8.37 14.86 -8.61
C GLY A 55 -8.29 13.69 -7.64
N MET A 56 -9.41 13.33 -7.00
CA MET A 56 -9.49 12.17 -6.09
C MET A 56 -9.13 10.86 -6.78
N ALA A 57 -9.67 10.64 -7.99
CA ALA A 57 -9.37 9.44 -8.79
C ALA A 57 -7.89 9.37 -9.17
N SER A 58 -7.27 10.51 -9.52
CA SER A 58 -5.85 10.60 -9.87
C SER A 58 -4.95 10.26 -8.68
N ILE A 59 -5.27 10.79 -7.48
CA ILE A 59 -4.58 10.49 -6.23
C ILE A 59 -4.68 8.99 -5.91
N ALA A 60 -5.90 8.43 -6.00
CA ALA A 60 -6.13 7.01 -5.76
C ALA A 60 -5.36 6.13 -6.75
N LEU A 61 -5.40 6.47 -8.03
CA LEU A 61 -4.69 5.74 -9.09
C LEU A 61 -3.18 5.73 -8.85
N VAL A 62 -2.59 6.87 -8.54
CA VAL A 62 -1.15 6.99 -8.27
C VAL A 62 -0.74 6.15 -7.06
N ALA A 63 -1.54 6.17 -5.99
CA ALA A 63 -1.29 5.37 -4.80
C ALA A 63 -1.39 3.85 -5.10
N VAL A 64 -2.39 3.43 -5.86
CA VAL A 64 -2.58 2.03 -6.28
C VAL A 64 -1.42 1.56 -7.15
N VAL A 65 -1.04 2.35 -8.15
CA VAL A 65 0.08 2.03 -9.05
C VAL A 65 1.39 1.96 -8.26
N GLY A 66 1.67 2.95 -7.42
CA GLY A 66 2.87 2.97 -6.58
C GLY A 66 2.97 1.73 -5.69
N ALA A 67 1.91 1.43 -4.95
CA ALA A 67 1.90 0.27 -4.06
C ALA A 67 2.08 -1.06 -4.82
N THR A 68 1.44 -1.20 -5.98
CA THR A 68 1.58 -2.41 -6.80
C THR A 68 2.98 -2.55 -7.37
N LEU A 69 3.60 -1.46 -7.83
CA LEU A 69 4.98 -1.45 -8.30
C LEU A 69 5.96 -1.85 -7.18
N GLY A 70 5.77 -1.31 -5.99
CA GLY A 70 6.58 -1.67 -4.83
C GLY A 70 6.46 -3.15 -4.46
N GLN A 71 5.25 -3.67 -4.42
CA GLN A 71 5.00 -5.09 -4.14
C GLN A 71 5.57 -6.00 -5.25
N LEU A 72 5.46 -5.59 -6.52
CA LEU A 72 6.02 -6.33 -7.63
C LEU A 72 7.56 -6.33 -7.61
N ALA A 73 8.17 -5.21 -7.23
CA ALA A 73 9.62 -5.12 -7.05
C ALA A 73 10.09 -6.05 -5.93
N LEU A 74 9.40 -6.06 -4.79
CA LEU A 74 9.69 -6.99 -3.68
C LEU A 74 9.48 -8.44 -4.10
N PHE A 75 8.38 -8.75 -4.77
CA PHE A 75 8.08 -10.08 -5.29
C PHE A 75 9.19 -10.58 -6.23
N ALA A 76 9.64 -9.74 -7.17
CA ALA A 76 10.71 -10.07 -8.09
C ALA A 76 12.07 -10.21 -7.39
N LEU A 77 12.33 -9.39 -6.37
CA LEU A 77 13.54 -9.46 -5.57
C LEU A 77 13.63 -10.78 -4.82
N VAL A 78 12.57 -11.15 -4.10
CA VAL A 78 12.51 -12.42 -3.34
C VAL A 78 12.69 -13.63 -4.27
N ARG A 79 12.10 -13.59 -5.47
CA ARG A 79 12.26 -14.69 -6.45
C ARG A 79 13.64 -14.81 -7.06
N ARG A 80 14.38 -13.71 -7.18
CA ARG A 80 15.70 -13.69 -7.81
C ARG A 80 16.84 -13.92 -6.84
N THR A 81 16.59 -13.63 -5.57
CA THR A 81 17.58 -13.75 -4.51
C THR A 81 16.99 -14.71 -3.51
N ASP A 82 17.68 -15.82 -3.22
CA ASP A 82 17.33 -16.74 -2.12
C ASP A 82 17.50 -16.01 -0.75
N LEU A 83 16.93 -14.79 -0.64
CA LEU A 83 16.98 -14.01 0.58
C LEU A 83 16.25 -14.78 1.67
N ALA A 84 16.97 -15.11 2.73
CA ALA A 84 16.39 -15.71 3.92
C ALA A 84 15.27 -14.79 4.43
N LEU A 85 14.06 -15.33 4.51
CA LEU A 85 12.84 -14.64 4.98
C LEU A 85 13.05 -13.87 6.28
N GLU A 86 13.93 -14.36 7.15
CA GLU A 86 14.25 -13.80 8.46
C GLU A 86 14.88 -12.40 8.39
N SER A 87 15.46 -12.02 7.26
CA SER A 87 16.17 -10.74 7.08
C SER A 87 15.29 -9.61 6.55
N LEU A 88 14.06 -9.89 6.11
CA LEU A 88 13.19 -8.89 5.50
C LEU A 88 12.32 -8.18 6.55
N PRO A 89 12.25 -6.83 6.55
CA PRO A 89 11.39 -6.08 7.45
C PRO A 89 9.92 -6.44 7.19
N GLY A 90 9.25 -6.92 8.22
CA GLY A 90 7.80 -7.18 8.15
C GLY A 90 7.38 -8.57 7.71
N THR A 91 8.31 -9.50 7.61
CA THR A 91 7.97 -10.92 7.60
C THR A 91 7.27 -11.28 8.92
N PRO A 92 6.20 -12.08 8.88
CA PRO A 92 5.59 -12.59 10.09
C PRO A 92 6.62 -13.41 10.85
N LYS A 93 6.78 -13.16 12.14
CA LYS A 93 7.52 -14.07 13.01
C LYS A 93 6.74 -15.39 13.10
N ALA A 94 7.43 -16.50 13.34
CA ALA A 94 6.95 -17.88 13.30
C ALA A 94 5.55 -18.17 13.90
N GLU A 95 5.08 -17.38 14.86
CA GLU A 95 3.73 -17.51 15.43
C GLU A 95 2.58 -17.11 14.49
N GLY A 96 2.86 -16.33 13.44
CA GLY A 96 1.90 -15.88 12.43
C GLY A 96 1.89 -16.72 11.14
N GLU A 97 2.96 -17.48 10.89
CA GLU A 97 3.17 -18.22 9.63
C GLU A 97 2.03 -19.18 9.33
N GLY A 98 1.62 -19.99 10.26
CA GLY A 98 0.55 -20.98 10.06
C GLY A 98 -0.85 -20.41 9.78
N ARG A 99 -1.09 -19.10 9.99
CA ARG A 99 -2.35 -18.43 9.59
C ARG A 99 -2.26 -17.87 8.18
N ILE A 100 -1.10 -17.34 7.83
CA ILE A 100 -0.82 -16.73 6.53
C ILE A 100 -0.73 -17.83 5.48
N ASP A 101 -0.01 -18.92 5.77
CA ASP A 101 0.10 -20.10 4.89
C ASP A 101 -1.26 -20.75 4.66
N ARG A 102 -2.05 -20.99 5.71
CA ARG A 102 -3.43 -21.51 5.56
C ARG A 102 -4.35 -20.61 4.77
N GLY A 103 -4.17 -19.29 4.86
CA GLY A 103 -4.89 -18.32 4.05
C GLY A 103 -4.48 -18.44 2.58
N PHE A 104 -3.20 -18.57 2.31
CA PHE A 104 -2.67 -18.70 0.96
C PHE A 104 -3.04 -20.06 0.34
N ASP A 105 -2.94 -21.15 1.07
CA ASP A 105 -3.33 -22.50 0.64
C ASP A 105 -4.81 -22.58 0.26
N ARG A 106 -5.66 -21.86 1.01
CA ARG A 106 -7.11 -21.90 0.77
C ARG A 106 -7.57 -20.96 -0.35
N TRP A 107 -6.95 -19.77 -0.46
CA TRP A 107 -7.43 -18.67 -1.34
C TRP A 107 -6.47 -18.38 -2.47
N GLY A 108 -5.26 -18.97 -2.45
CA GLY A 108 -4.23 -18.73 -3.45
C GLY A 108 -3.93 -17.25 -3.64
N VAL A 109 -3.76 -16.85 -4.89
CA VAL A 109 -3.46 -15.46 -5.27
C VAL A 109 -4.55 -14.47 -4.83
N SER A 110 -5.81 -14.89 -4.69
CA SER A 110 -6.90 -14.04 -4.20
C SER A 110 -6.68 -13.57 -2.75
N ALA A 111 -5.92 -14.32 -1.95
CA ALA A 111 -5.53 -13.90 -0.61
C ALA A 111 -4.69 -12.61 -0.63
N VAL A 112 -3.89 -12.39 -1.68
CA VAL A 112 -3.12 -11.13 -1.88
C VAL A 112 -4.05 -9.93 -2.01
N ALA A 113 -5.13 -10.06 -2.80
CA ALA A 113 -6.13 -8.99 -2.93
C ALA A 113 -6.79 -8.69 -1.58
N LEU A 114 -7.20 -9.73 -0.85
CA LEU A 114 -7.83 -9.58 0.45
C LEU A 114 -6.88 -8.90 1.47
N SER A 115 -5.62 -9.35 1.54
CA SER A 115 -4.63 -8.74 2.44
C SER A 115 -4.35 -7.28 2.10
N ASN A 116 -4.29 -6.94 0.81
CA ASN A 116 -4.04 -5.59 0.35
C ASN A 116 -5.23 -4.63 0.57
N ALA A 117 -6.45 -5.16 0.62
CA ALA A 117 -7.63 -4.40 0.99
C ALA A 117 -7.65 -4.06 2.50
N MET A 118 -6.93 -4.81 3.33
CA MET A 118 -6.93 -4.64 4.79
C MET A 118 -5.74 -3.79 5.25
N PRO A 119 -5.97 -2.71 6.02
CA PRO A 119 -4.90 -1.78 6.44
C PRO A 119 -3.75 -2.44 7.22
N VAL A 120 -4.05 -3.46 8.02
CA VAL A 120 -3.08 -4.12 8.92
C VAL A 120 -2.30 -5.22 8.19
N ALA A 121 -2.96 -5.91 7.24
CA ALA A 121 -2.39 -7.06 6.55
C ALA A 121 -1.75 -6.70 5.20
N ARG A 122 -1.77 -5.41 4.83
CA ARG A 122 -1.32 -4.94 3.52
C ARG A 122 0.14 -5.32 3.26
N GLY A 123 0.38 -5.96 2.11
CA GLY A 123 1.70 -6.39 1.68
C GLY A 123 2.24 -7.64 2.38
N SER A 124 1.59 -8.14 3.44
CA SER A 124 2.08 -9.29 4.21
C SER A 124 2.18 -10.58 3.40
N LEU A 125 1.37 -10.72 2.35
CA LEU A 125 1.37 -11.90 1.49
C LEU A 125 2.28 -11.78 0.25
N THR A 126 3.01 -10.67 0.08
CA THR A 126 3.91 -10.49 -1.06
C THR A 126 5.06 -11.49 -1.03
N VAL A 127 5.69 -11.67 0.13
CA VAL A 127 6.82 -12.60 0.30
C VAL A 127 6.35 -14.05 0.19
N PRO A 128 5.31 -14.51 0.92
CA PRO A 128 4.76 -15.86 0.74
C PRO A 128 4.37 -16.15 -0.70
N ALA A 129 3.71 -15.21 -1.39
CA ALA A 129 3.35 -15.38 -2.80
C ALA A 129 4.56 -15.52 -3.73
N ALA A 130 5.65 -14.80 -3.45
CA ALA A 130 6.88 -14.90 -4.23
C ALA A 130 7.60 -16.24 -4.06
N MET A 131 7.42 -16.89 -2.92
CA MET A 131 8.01 -18.22 -2.61
C MET A 131 7.25 -19.39 -3.21
N THR A 132 6.03 -19.14 -3.68
CA THR A 132 5.22 -20.13 -4.40
C THR A 132 5.40 -20.00 -5.91
N GLU A 133 4.86 -20.94 -6.69
CA GLU A 133 4.82 -20.86 -8.16
C GLU A 133 3.79 -19.83 -8.68
N THR A 134 3.46 -18.80 -7.90
CA THR A 134 2.50 -17.78 -8.26
C THR A 134 2.95 -17.02 -9.51
N ASP A 135 2.09 -16.96 -10.52
CA ASP A 135 2.33 -16.20 -11.74
C ASP A 135 2.40 -14.69 -11.44
N PRO A 136 3.43 -13.95 -11.92
CA PRO A 136 3.61 -12.52 -11.64
C PRO A 136 2.43 -11.66 -12.13
N ILE A 137 1.76 -12.04 -13.23
CA ILE A 137 0.62 -11.29 -13.79
C ILE A 137 -0.58 -11.45 -12.86
N ARG A 138 -0.85 -12.68 -12.40
CA ARG A 138 -1.93 -12.95 -11.43
C ARG A 138 -1.67 -12.25 -10.12
N PHE A 139 -0.43 -12.27 -9.63
CA PHE A 139 -0.02 -11.51 -8.44
C PHE A 139 -0.29 -10.01 -8.62
N SER A 140 0.15 -9.42 -9.73
CA SER A 140 -0.04 -7.98 -10.01
C SER A 140 -1.53 -7.61 -10.09
N ALA A 141 -2.34 -8.41 -10.78
CA ALA A 141 -3.78 -8.19 -10.88
C ALA A 141 -4.46 -8.24 -9.50
N SER A 142 -4.08 -9.21 -8.67
CA SER A 142 -4.59 -9.35 -7.31
C SER A 142 -4.15 -8.19 -6.41
N SER A 143 -2.90 -7.76 -6.53
CA SER A 143 -2.37 -6.59 -5.82
C SER A 143 -3.08 -5.30 -6.22
N LEU A 144 -3.28 -5.08 -7.52
CA LEU A 144 -4.07 -3.96 -8.05
C LEU A 144 -5.48 -3.94 -7.47
N ALA A 145 -6.19 -5.07 -7.53
CA ALA A 145 -7.56 -5.16 -7.05
C ALA A 145 -7.66 -4.82 -5.56
N GLY A 146 -6.83 -5.43 -4.71
CA GLY A 146 -6.83 -5.16 -3.28
C GLY A 146 -6.41 -3.73 -2.93
N SER A 147 -5.39 -3.20 -3.62
CA SER A 147 -4.95 -1.82 -3.44
C SER A 147 -6.00 -0.80 -3.88
N SER A 148 -6.80 -1.11 -4.91
CA SER A 148 -7.93 -0.27 -5.34
C SER A 148 -9.01 -0.19 -4.28
N VAL A 149 -9.40 -1.33 -3.70
CA VAL A 149 -10.37 -1.36 -2.59
C VAL A 149 -9.88 -0.52 -1.40
N TYR A 150 -8.59 -0.66 -1.06
CA TYR A 150 -7.99 0.12 0.00
C TYR A 150 -7.97 1.62 -0.29
N ALA A 151 -7.60 2.02 -1.51
CA ALA A 151 -7.57 3.43 -1.92
C ALA A 151 -8.97 4.07 -1.90
N ILE A 152 -10.00 3.33 -2.35
CA ILE A 152 -11.40 3.77 -2.26
C ILE A 152 -11.80 4.00 -0.80
N GLY A 153 -11.42 3.09 0.10
CA GLY A 153 -11.64 3.27 1.54
C GLY A 153 -10.97 4.52 2.10
N LEU A 154 -9.73 4.81 1.68
CA LEU A 154 -9.03 6.03 2.10
C LEU A 154 -9.67 7.30 1.55
N VAL A 155 -10.14 7.30 0.30
CA VAL A 155 -10.90 8.42 -0.28
C VAL A 155 -12.17 8.66 0.53
N ALA A 156 -12.92 7.61 0.86
CA ALA A 156 -14.13 7.73 1.66
C ALA A 156 -13.86 8.32 3.06
N VAL A 157 -12.77 7.91 3.71
CA VAL A 157 -12.34 8.48 4.99
C VAL A 157 -11.98 9.96 4.84
N ALA A 158 -11.18 10.32 3.81
CA ALA A 158 -10.78 11.70 3.58
C ALA A 158 -11.99 12.60 3.29
N SER A 159 -12.92 12.16 2.45
CA SER A 159 -14.16 12.91 2.15
C SER A 159 -15.07 13.07 3.37
N GLY A 160 -15.10 12.04 4.23
CA GLY A 160 -15.85 12.13 5.51
C GLY A 160 -15.23 13.14 6.48
N LEU A 161 -13.90 13.22 6.53
CA LEU A 161 -13.19 14.23 7.34
C LEU A 161 -13.42 15.65 6.80
N ASP A 162 -13.37 15.83 5.47
CA ASP A 162 -13.64 17.12 4.83
C ASP A 162 -15.05 17.62 5.15
N ALA A 163 -16.05 16.75 5.04
CA ALA A 163 -17.42 17.06 5.39
C ALA A 163 -17.59 17.45 6.87
N LEU A 164 -16.86 16.81 7.78
CA LEU A 164 -16.89 17.14 9.20
C LEU A 164 -16.26 18.51 9.50
N VAL A 165 -15.11 18.82 8.87
CA VAL A 165 -14.42 20.11 9.03
C VAL A 165 -15.28 21.25 8.48
N GLY A 166 -16.01 21.03 7.39
CA GLY A 166 -16.91 22.03 6.79
C GLY A 166 -18.17 22.34 7.62
N LEU A 167 -18.44 21.59 8.71
CA LEU A 167 -19.55 21.83 9.62
C LEU A 167 -19.21 22.78 10.78
N PHE A 168 -17.93 23.13 10.98
CA PHE A 168 -17.43 24.01 12.05
C PHE A 168 -16.77 25.26 11.49
#